data_f3535e33ad712b208ba08f1eb0453ef9
#
_entry.id   f3535e33ad712b208ba08f1eb0453ef9
#
_cell.length_a   1.000
_cell.length_b   1.000
_cell.length_c   1.000
_cell.angle_alpha   90.00
_cell.angle_beta   90.00
_cell.angle_gamma   90.00
#
_symmetry.space_group_name_H-M   'P 1'
#
loop_
_entity.id
_entity.type
_entity.pdbx_description
1 polymer ?
#
loop_
_entity_poly.entity_id
_entity_poly.type
_entity_poly.pdbx_seq_one_letter_code
_entity_poly.pdbx_strand_id
1 'polypeptide(L)'
;MAAVAALPDDVARVALELPLRANLSALDNIALIPLYQRHYGAAESALQAQAMLDRLGYADIALLRDPDMTPAQRFVTKLARALILKRPRLVVDRPGAMLYDVPYPSFIRQLAAQADMTGTWEIYDFSWNQVLYNQALNSA
;
A
#
# COMPACT_ATOMS: atom_id res chain seq x y z
N MET A 1 -8.84 -7.83 -16.23
CA MET A 1 -8.13 -6.81 -15.54
C MET A 1 -7.41 -5.87 -16.48
N ALA A 2 -8.16 -5.35 -17.43
CA ALA A 2 -7.62 -4.45 -18.45
C ALA A 2 -6.97 -3.21 -17.85
N ALA A 3 -7.52 -2.68 -16.74
CA ALA A 3 -6.97 -1.49 -16.10
C ALA A 3 -5.56 -1.72 -15.56
N VAL A 4 -5.29 -2.91 -15.01
CA VAL A 4 -3.95 -3.25 -14.49
C VAL A 4 -2.98 -3.45 -15.65
N ALA A 5 -3.41 -4.14 -16.70
CA ALA A 5 -2.57 -4.38 -17.89
C ALA A 5 -2.22 -3.07 -18.62
N ALA A 6 -3.03 -2.03 -18.48
CA ALA A 6 -2.81 -0.75 -19.14
C ALA A 6 -1.94 0.21 -18.35
N LEU A 7 -1.55 -0.13 -17.09
CA LEU A 7 -0.73 0.74 -16.28
C LEU A 7 0.72 0.78 -16.79
N PRO A 8 1.33 1.98 -16.85
CA PRO A 8 2.75 2.09 -17.20
C PRO A 8 3.63 1.34 -16.21
N ASP A 9 4.78 0.87 -16.66
CA ASP A 9 5.73 0.14 -15.82
C ASP A 9 6.37 1.00 -14.73
N ASP A 10 6.28 2.32 -14.85
CA ASP A 10 6.81 3.24 -13.85
C ASP A 10 5.82 3.58 -12.72
N VAL A 11 4.61 3.00 -12.75
CA VAL A 11 3.55 3.31 -11.78
C VAL A 11 3.18 2.08 -10.97
N ALA A 12 3.16 2.23 -9.64
CA ALA A 12 2.54 1.28 -8.73
C ALA A 12 1.25 1.90 -8.20
N ARG A 13 0.21 1.09 -8.01
CA ARG A 13 -1.11 1.61 -7.66
C ARG A 13 -1.69 0.94 -6.43
N VAL A 14 -2.29 1.75 -5.56
CA VAL A 14 -3.08 1.30 -4.41
C VAL A 14 -4.51 1.74 -4.67
N ALA A 15 -5.42 0.78 -4.77
CA ALA A 15 -6.81 1.06 -5.12
C ALA A 15 -7.74 -0.02 -4.58
N LEU A 16 -9.01 0.34 -4.44
CA LEU A 16 -10.04 -0.60 -4.01
C LEU A 16 -10.17 -1.76 -5.00
N GLU A 17 -10.01 -1.48 -6.29
CA GLU A 17 -10.14 -2.44 -7.38
C GLU A 17 -8.97 -3.43 -7.46
N LEU A 18 -7.93 -3.24 -6.64
CA LEU A 18 -6.79 -4.13 -6.54
C LEU A 18 -6.78 -4.82 -5.17
N PRO A 19 -7.70 -5.77 -4.93
CA PRO A 19 -7.87 -6.37 -3.61
C PRO A 19 -6.72 -7.29 -3.25
N LEU A 20 -6.62 -7.60 -1.97
CA LEU A 20 -5.75 -8.66 -1.47
C LEU A 20 -6.36 -10.02 -1.77
N ARG A 21 -5.53 -11.04 -1.86
CA ARG A 21 -6.00 -12.43 -1.89
C ARG A 21 -6.41 -12.82 -0.47
N ALA A 22 -7.69 -13.11 -0.29
CA ALA A 22 -8.28 -13.33 1.04
C ALA A 22 -7.74 -14.57 1.74
N ASN A 23 -7.29 -15.55 0.97
CA ASN A 23 -6.77 -16.81 1.50
C ASN A 23 -5.28 -16.76 1.86
N LEU A 24 -4.61 -15.63 1.62
CA LEU A 24 -3.20 -15.45 1.94
C LEU A 24 -3.04 -14.46 3.08
N SER A 25 -1.95 -14.62 3.86
CA SER A 25 -1.58 -13.64 4.88
C SER A 25 -1.13 -12.33 4.26
N ALA A 26 -1.01 -11.27 5.07
CA ALA A 26 -0.44 -10.01 4.63
C ALA A 26 0.96 -10.23 4.05
N LEU A 27 1.80 -10.99 4.76
CA LEU A 27 3.15 -11.31 4.32
C LEU A 27 3.15 -11.96 2.94
N ASP A 28 2.32 -12.97 2.74
CA ASP A 28 2.28 -13.70 1.48
C ASP A 28 1.72 -12.87 0.33
N ASN A 29 0.74 -12.01 0.60
CA ASN A 29 0.25 -11.07 -0.41
C ASN A 29 1.37 -10.17 -0.94
N ILE A 30 2.23 -9.68 -0.05
CA ILE A 30 3.34 -8.82 -0.43
C ILE A 30 4.44 -9.63 -1.11
N ALA A 31 4.77 -10.80 -0.57
CA ALA A 31 5.85 -11.66 -1.06
C ALA A 31 5.62 -12.17 -2.48
N LEU A 32 4.37 -12.23 -2.94
CA LEU A 32 4.07 -12.61 -4.34
C LEU A 32 4.78 -11.72 -5.35
N ILE A 33 5.00 -10.44 -5.02
CA ILE A 33 5.61 -9.50 -5.96
C ILE A 33 7.07 -9.86 -6.25
N PRO A 34 7.99 -9.93 -5.27
CA PRO A 34 9.36 -10.34 -5.58
C PRO A 34 9.44 -11.77 -6.11
N LEU A 35 8.54 -12.65 -5.66
CA LEU A 35 8.54 -14.04 -6.12
C LEU A 35 8.27 -14.15 -7.62
N TYR A 36 7.25 -13.44 -8.11
CA TYR A 36 6.84 -13.57 -9.52
C TYR A 36 7.43 -12.48 -10.42
N GLN A 37 7.67 -11.26 -9.90
CA GLN A 37 8.18 -10.16 -10.71
C GLN A 37 9.72 -10.18 -10.84
N ARG A 38 10.41 -10.73 -9.84
CA ARG A 38 11.88 -10.70 -9.79
C ARG A 38 12.49 -12.08 -9.68
N HIS A 39 11.68 -13.12 -9.68
CA HIS A 39 12.11 -14.51 -9.62
C HIS A 39 12.97 -14.83 -8.40
N TYR A 40 12.75 -14.13 -7.29
CA TYR A 40 13.42 -14.48 -6.04
C TYR A 40 12.82 -15.76 -5.45
N GLY A 41 13.60 -16.48 -4.67
CA GLY A 41 13.10 -17.64 -3.95
C GLY A 41 12.10 -17.26 -2.87
N ALA A 42 11.36 -18.25 -2.36
CA ALA A 42 10.32 -18.02 -1.38
C ALA A 42 10.86 -17.39 -0.09
N ALA A 43 12.02 -17.84 0.39
CA ALA A 43 12.63 -17.31 1.62
C ALA A 43 13.02 -15.84 1.46
N GLU A 44 13.66 -15.49 0.36
CA GLU A 44 14.09 -14.12 0.08
C GLU A 44 12.87 -13.21 -0.10
N SER A 45 11.84 -13.69 -0.79
CA SER A 45 10.60 -12.93 -0.99
C SER A 45 9.91 -12.64 0.35
N ALA A 46 9.87 -13.61 1.25
CA ALA A 46 9.30 -13.43 2.58
C ALA A 46 10.10 -12.42 3.42
N LEU A 47 11.43 -12.47 3.33
CA LEU A 47 12.29 -11.51 4.03
C LEU A 47 12.05 -10.09 3.54
N GLN A 48 11.92 -9.88 2.23
CA GLN A 48 11.64 -8.57 1.67
C GLN A 48 10.26 -8.06 2.08
N ALA A 49 9.27 -8.94 2.09
CA ALA A 49 7.91 -8.58 2.53
C ALA A 49 7.89 -8.19 4.00
N GLN A 50 8.57 -8.95 4.86
CA GLN A 50 8.66 -8.63 6.28
C GLN A 50 9.38 -7.31 6.51
N ALA A 51 10.47 -7.07 5.80
CA ALA A 51 11.21 -5.81 5.90
C ALA A 51 10.33 -4.61 5.52
N MET A 52 9.47 -4.76 4.52
CA MET A 52 8.55 -3.69 4.13
C MET A 52 7.52 -3.41 5.22
N LEU A 53 6.93 -4.44 5.81
CA LEU A 53 6.00 -4.27 6.92
C LEU A 53 6.69 -3.64 8.14
N ASP A 54 7.91 -4.07 8.45
CA ASP A 54 8.70 -3.50 9.56
C ASP A 54 8.93 -2.01 9.32
N ARG A 55 9.31 -1.64 8.12
CA ARG A 55 9.58 -0.25 7.75
C ARG A 55 8.34 0.63 7.94
N LEU A 56 7.17 0.11 7.59
CA LEU A 56 5.91 0.85 7.74
C LEU A 56 5.39 0.85 9.19
N GLY A 57 6.01 0.08 10.09
CA GLY A 57 5.59 0.01 11.47
C GLY A 57 4.47 -0.99 11.73
N TYR A 58 4.30 -1.97 10.83
CA TYR A 58 3.20 -2.94 10.89
C TYR A 58 3.69 -4.39 10.85
N ALA A 59 4.85 -4.65 11.46
CA ALA A 59 5.43 -6.00 11.50
C ALA A 59 4.45 -7.04 12.08
N ASP A 60 3.62 -6.63 13.02
CA ASP A 60 2.74 -7.53 13.77
C ASP A 60 1.55 -8.04 12.96
N ILE A 61 1.24 -7.47 11.80
CA ILE A 61 0.11 -7.94 10.98
C ILE A 61 0.50 -9.01 9.97
N ALA A 62 1.76 -9.41 9.92
CA ALA A 62 2.31 -10.28 8.86
C ALA A 62 1.47 -11.55 8.63
N LEU A 63 0.97 -12.16 9.68
CA LEU A 63 0.23 -13.42 9.58
C LEU A 63 -1.29 -13.25 9.49
N LEU A 64 -1.80 -12.04 9.55
CA LEU A 64 -3.24 -11.79 9.40
C LEU A 64 -3.69 -12.00 7.96
N ARG A 65 -4.90 -12.51 7.80
CA ARG A 65 -5.58 -12.60 6.51
C ARG A 65 -6.58 -11.46 6.37
N ASP A 66 -6.99 -11.19 5.15
CA ASP A 66 -7.89 -10.07 4.85
C ASP A 66 -9.12 -9.97 5.77
N PRO A 67 -9.86 -11.06 6.05
CA PRO A 67 -11.03 -10.97 6.93
C PRO A 67 -10.71 -10.54 8.36
N ASP A 68 -9.48 -10.73 8.81
CA ASP A 68 -9.05 -10.42 10.19
C ASP A 68 -8.39 -9.04 10.29
N MET A 69 -8.27 -8.32 9.18
CA MET A 69 -7.63 -7.01 9.16
C MET A 69 -8.64 -5.88 9.33
N THR A 70 -8.21 -4.82 10.01
CA THR A 70 -8.92 -3.53 9.97
C THR A 70 -8.75 -2.90 8.58
N PRO A 71 -9.58 -1.92 8.20
CA PRO A 71 -9.37 -1.18 6.96
C PRO A 71 -7.98 -0.56 6.85
N ALA A 72 -7.46 0.02 7.95
CA ALA A 72 -6.11 0.58 7.97
C ALA A 72 -5.04 -0.49 7.73
N GLN A 73 -5.16 -1.64 8.37
CA GLN A 73 -4.21 -2.75 8.19
C GLN A 73 -4.24 -3.29 6.76
N ARG A 74 -5.44 -3.40 6.20
CA ARG A 74 -5.61 -3.83 4.81
C ARG A 74 -4.97 -2.85 3.84
N PHE A 75 -5.15 -1.56 4.07
CA PHE A 75 -4.52 -0.51 3.28
C PHE A 75 -3.00 -0.60 3.36
N VAL A 76 -2.44 -0.76 4.56
CA VAL A 76 -0.99 -0.90 4.74
C VAL A 76 -0.44 -2.09 3.95
N THR A 77 -1.15 -3.21 3.95
CA THR A 77 -0.74 -4.39 3.19
C THR A 77 -0.72 -4.11 1.68
N LYS A 78 -1.76 -3.44 1.17
CA LYS A 78 -1.82 -3.03 -0.24
C LYS A 78 -0.69 -2.05 -0.58
N LEU A 79 -0.42 -1.12 0.32
CA LEU A 79 0.65 -0.14 0.15
C LEU A 79 2.00 -0.84 0.09
N ALA A 80 2.26 -1.76 1.02
CA ALA A 80 3.50 -2.54 1.03
C ALA A 80 3.68 -3.33 -0.27
N ARG A 81 2.60 -3.94 -0.76
CA ARG A 81 2.60 -4.67 -2.02
C ARG A 81 2.96 -3.76 -3.20
N ALA A 82 2.48 -2.53 -3.19
CA ALA A 82 2.80 -1.56 -4.22
C ALA A 82 4.24 -1.04 -4.09
N LEU A 83 4.67 -0.71 -2.88
CA LEU A 83 6.01 -0.17 -2.63
C LEU A 83 7.12 -1.15 -2.99
N ILE A 84 6.88 -2.44 -2.79
CA ILE A 84 7.90 -3.46 -3.05
C ILE A 84 8.19 -3.61 -4.55
N LEU A 85 7.33 -3.08 -5.42
CA LEU A 85 7.59 -2.99 -6.85
C LEU A 85 8.73 -2.02 -7.18
N LYS A 86 9.02 -1.07 -6.28
CA LYS A 86 10.10 -0.08 -6.42
C LYS A 86 9.97 0.75 -7.70
N ARG A 87 8.75 1.12 -8.05
CA ARG A 87 8.50 1.98 -9.22
C ARG A 87 8.63 3.45 -8.84
N PRO A 88 8.99 4.32 -9.80
CA PRO A 88 9.21 5.75 -9.51
C PRO A 88 7.97 6.49 -9.03
N ARG A 89 6.77 6.05 -9.43
CA ARG A 89 5.52 6.70 -9.06
C ARG A 89 4.61 5.73 -8.33
N LEU A 90 4.06 6.19 -7.22
CA LEU A 90 3.02 5.48 -6.48
C LEU A 90 1.74 6.29 -6.55
N VAL A 91 0.68 5.69 -7.02
CA VAL A 91 -0.64 6.31 -7.10
C VAL A 91 -1.56 5.68 -6.07
N VAL A 92 -2.09 6.50 -5.17
CA VAL A 92 -3.14 6.10 -4.23
C VAL A 92 -4.45 6.67 -4.74
N ASP A 93 -5.35 5.77 -5.13
CA ASP A 93 -6.59 6.14 -5.80
C ASP A 93 -7.75 6.06 -4.82
N ARG A 94 -8.39 7.19 -4.57
CA ARG A 94 -9.58 7.33 -3.72
C ARG A 94 -9.42 6.64 -2.36
N PRO A 95 -8.45 7.09 -1.55
CA PRO A 95 -8.14 6.41 -0.29
C PRO A 95 -9.30 6.34 0.69
N GLY A 96 -10.25 7.27 0.63
CA GLY A 96 -11.42 7.25 1.50
C GLY A 96 -12.30 6.02 1.33
N ALA A 97 -12.27 5.39 0.15
CA ALA A 97 -12.99 4.14 -0.09
C ALA A 97 -12.39 2.96 0.67
N MET A 98 -11.10 3.05 1.01
CA MET A 98 -10.36 2.00 1.72
C MET A 98 -10.15 2.33 3.19
N LEU A 99 -9.95 3.61 3.52
CA LEU A 99 -9.56 4.09 4.85
C LEU A 99 -10.71 4.82 5.52
N TYR A 100 -11.78 4.11 5.87
CA TYR A 100 -12.94 4.71 6.52
C TYR A 100 -12.89 4.64 8.05
N ASP A 101 -11.80 4.07 8.62
CA ASP A 101 -11.63 3.95 10.08
C ASP A 101 -10.58 4.91 10.65
N VAL A 102 -9.92 5.70 9.81
CA VAL A 102 -8.87 6.64 10.24
C VAL A 102 -8.97 7.95 9.45
N PRO A 103 -8.41 9.06 9.95
CA PRO A 103 -8.27 10.30 9.16
C PRO A 103 -7.19 10.10 8.10
N TYR A 104 -7.59 9.69 6.92
CA TYR A 104 -6.70 9.11 5.93
C TYR A 104 -5.61 10.04 5.36
N PRO A 105 -5.83 11.36 5.18
CA PRO A 105 -4.72 12.18 4.67
C PRO A 105 -3.52 12.20 5.62
N SER A 106 -3.76 12.33 6.92
CA SER A 106 -2.70 12.29 7.94
C SER A 106 -2.05 10.93 8.02
N PHE A 107 -2.86 9.88 7.95
CA PHE A 107 -2.41 8.50 8.01
C PHE A 107 -1.47 8.17 6.84
N ILE A 108 -1.86 8.55 5.62
CA ILE A 108 -1.04 8.33 4.43
C ILE A 108 0.28 9.11 4.53
N ARG A 109 0.24 10.34 5.04
CA ARG A 109 1.44 11.14 5.23
C ARG A 109 2.42 10.45 6.19
N GLN A 110 1.91 9.90 7.29
CA GLN A 110 2.74 9.18 8.26
C GLN A 110 3.38 7.95 7.62
N LEU A 111 2.63 7.20 6.83
CA LEU A 111 3.15 6.04 6.12
C LEU A 111 4.23 6.44 5.11
N ALA A 112 4.03 7.53 4.39
CA ALA A 112 5.02 8.02 3.43
C ALA A 112 6.33 8.39 4.13
N ALA A 113 6.25 9.05 5.28
CA ALA A 113 7.42 9.40 6.07
C ALA A 113 8.16 8.16 6.57
N GLN A 114 7.44 7.13 7.02
CA GLN A 114 8.05 5.90 7.51
C GLN A 114 8.63 5.05 6.38
N ALA A 115 8.01 5.06 5.22
CA ALA A 115 8.51 4.33 4.05
C ALA A 115 9.87 4.83 3.61
N ASP A 116 10.11 6.14 3.71
CA ASP A 116 11.39 6.78 3.39
C ASP A 116 11.99 6.22 2.09
N MET A 117 11.15 6.09 1.08
CA MET A 117 11.56 5.55 -0.21
C MET A 117 11.60 6.65 -1.25
N THR A 118 12.53 6.52 -2.21
CA THR A 118 12.61 7.44 -3.34
C THR A 118 11.40 7.25 -4.24
N GLY A 119 11.01 8.32 -4.90
CA GLY A 119 9.87 8.31 -5.80
C GLY A 119 8.81 9.32 -5.39
N THR A 120 7.79 9.40 -6.21
CA THR A 120 6.71 10.37 -6.03
C THR A 120 5.43 9.65 -5.67
N TRP A 121 4.77 10.13 -4.62
CA TRP A 121 3.44 9.66 -4.24
C TRP A 121 2.40 10.65 -4.76
N GLU A 122 1.39 10.14 -5.45
CA GLU A 122 0.29 10.92 -5.99
C GLU A 122 -1.02 10.37 -5.44
N ILE A 123 -1.87 11.26 -4.94
CA ILE A 123 -3.17 10.87 -4.40
C ILE A 123 -4.25 11.43 -5.32
N TYR A 124 -5.07 10.55 -5.86
CA TYR A 124 -6.25 10.93 -6.64
C TYR A 124 -7.49 10.75 -5.79
N ASP A 125 -8.27 11.82 -5.67
CA ASP A 125 -9.46 11.82 -4.84
C ASP A 125 -10.50 12.76 -5.45
N PHE A 126 -11.70 12.71 -4.90
CA PHE A 126 -12.76 13.63 -5.30
C PHE A 126 -12.44 15.04 -4.81
N SER A 127 -12.82 16.04 -5.59
CA SER A 127 -12.53 17.46 -5.26
C SER A 127 -13.16 17.90 -3.94
N TRP A 128 -14.30 17.33 -3.57
CA TRP A 128 -14.97 17.68 -2.30
C TRP A 128 -14.20 17.22 -1.07
N ASN A 129 -13.23 16.34 -1.22
CA ASN A 129 -12.38 15.88 -0.13
C ASN A 129 -11.13 16.74 0.07
N GLN A 130 -10.94 17.78 -0.74
CA GLN A 130 -9.72 18.60 -0.66
C GLN A 130 -9.56 19.28 0.71
N VAL A 131 -10.66 19.64 1.37
CA VAL A 131 -10.61 20.24 2.69
C VAL A 131 -9.93 19.32 3.71
N LEU A 132 -10.07 18.00 3.59
CA LEU A 132 -9.43 17.03 4.49
C LEU A 132 -7.92 17.07 4.34
N TYR A 133 -7.42 17.20 3.11
CA TYR A 133 -5.98 17.30 2.84
C TYR A 133 -5.41 18.61 3.34
N ASN A 134 -6.15 19.70 3.19
CA ASN A 134 -5.72 21.00 3.70
C ASN A 134 -5.61 21.00 5.23
N GLN A 135 -6.55 20.36 5.93
CA GLN A 135 -6.50 20.22 7.38
C GLN A 135 -5.28 19.40 7.81
N ALA A 136 -4.98 18.31 7.11
CA ALA A 136 -3.83 17.46 7.40
C ALA A 136 -2.51 18.23 7.22
N LEU A 137 -2.40 19.06 6.19
CA LEU A 137 -1.23 19.90 5.98
C LEU A 137 -1.05 20.92 7.10
N ASN A 138 -2.13 21.50 7.57
CA ASN A 138 -2.10 22.52 8.61
C ASN A 138 -1.84 21.92 10.00
N SER A 139 -2.12 20.64 10.19
CA SER A 139 -1.92 19.93 11.46
C SER A 139 -0.50 19.42 11.65
N ALA A 140 0.31 19.51 10.63
CA ALA A 140 1.70 19.03 10.68
C ALA A 140 2.64 19.99 11.44
#